data_7ef89efdc4d132b1f71a313e670cee2d
#
_entry.id   7ef89efdc4d132b1f71a313e670cee2d
#
_cell.length_a   1.000
_cell.length_b   1.000
_cell.length_c   1.000
_cell.angle_alpha   90.00
_cell.angle_beta   90.00
_cell.angle_gamma   90.00
#
_symmetry.space_group_name_H-M   'P 1'
#
loop_
_entity.id
_entity.type
_entity.pdbx_description
1 polymer ?
#
loop_
_entity_poly.entity_id
_entity_poly.type
_entity_poly.pdbx_seq_one_letter_code
_entity_poly.pdbx_strand_id
1 'polypeptide(L)'
;IAKIETKKAIKNLPEIIVQAAGQQPFGVMIARGDMAVEVGYERMAEIQEEMLWLCEAAHIPVIWATQVLEQFVTEGIPSRAEMTDAAMSERAECVMLNKGPFVAEAVTLLDNVLTRMQGHQSKKTPQLRALHSW
;
A
#
# COMPACT_ATOMS: atom_id res chain seq x y z
N ILE A 1 -0.96 0.06 -14.58
CA ILE A 1 -1.21 0.20 -13.12
C ILE A 1 -2.37 1.16 -12.92
N ALA A 2 -3.42 0.71 -12.23
CA ALA A 2 -4.53 1.58 -11.83
C ALA A 2 -4.22 2.26 -10.49
N LYS A 3 -4.22 3.58 -10.48
CA LYS A 3 -4.08 4.39 -9.28
C LYS A 3 -5.44 4.54 -8.60
N ILE A 4 -5.60 3.94 -7.43
CA ILE A 4 -6.85 3.95 -6.67
C ILE A 4 -6.74 4.99 -5.54
N GLU A 5 -7.54 6.05 -5.66
CA GLU A 5 -7.45 7.22 -4.76
C GLU A 5 -8.80 7.88 -4.46
N THR A 6 -9.88 7.47 -5.15
CA THR A 6 -11.20 8.08 -4.97
C THR A 6 -12.20 7.06 -4.43
N LYS A 7 -13.24 7.53 -3.73
CA LYS A 7 -14.36 6.68 -3.28
C LYS A 7 -14.97 5.86 -4.41
N LYS A 8 -15.10 6.47 -5.60
CA LYS A 8 -15.65 5.78 -6.77
C LYS A 8 -14.74 4.67 -7.26
N ALA A 9 -13.41 4.91 -7.32
CA ALA A 9 -12.45 3.90 -7.73
C ALA A 9 -12.39 2.74 -6.72
N ILE A 10 -12.41 3.03 -5.42
CA ILE A 10 -12.47 2.03 -4.36
C ILE A 10 -13.70 1.16 -4.54
N LYS A 11 -14.89 1.77 -4.62
CA LYS A 11 -16.16 1.04 -4.78
C LYS A 11 -16.18 0.13 -6.01
N ASN A 12 -15.58 0.57 -7.11
CA ASN A 12 -15.57 -0.17 -8.37
C ASN A 12 -14.31 -1.04 -8.56
N LEU A 13 -13.46 -1.16 -7.54
CA LEU A 13 -12.19 -1.91 -7.67
C LEU A 13 -12.38 -3.36 -8.11
N PRO A 14 -13.36 -4.13 -7.61
CA PRO A 14 -13.59 -5.49 -8.09
C PRO A 14 -13.86 -5.55 -9.61
N GLU A 15 -14.69 -4.66 -10.13
CA GLU A 15 -14.98 -4.58 -11.56
C GLU A 15 -13.77 -4.13 -12.38
N ILE A 16 -13.02 -3.16 -11.88
CA ILE A 16 -11.78 -2.68 -12.50
C ILE A 16 -10.79 -3.84 -12.65
N ILE A 17 -10.62 -4.64 -11.60
CA ILE A 17 -9.75 -5.82 -11.61
C ILE A 17 -10.20 -6.81 -12.68
N VAL A 18 -11.47 -7.19 -12.66
CA VAL A 18 -12.02 -8.20 -13.62
C VAL A 18 -11.86 -7.72 -15.06
N GLN A 19 -12.20 -6.47 -15.34
CA GLN A 19 -12.12 -5.93 -16.70
C GLN A 19 -10.67 -5.76 -17.18
N ALA A 20 -9.80 -5.22 -16.36
CA ALA A 20 -8.43 -4.92 -16.75
C ALA A 20 -7.55 -6.17 -16.82
N ALA A 21 -7.60 -7.04 -15.81
CA ALA A 21 -6.76 -8.23 -15.72
C ALA A 21 -7.12 -9.27 -16.80
N GLY A 22 -8.35 -9.30 -17.26
CA GLY A 22 -8.77 -10.15 -18.37
C GLY A 22 -8.25 -9.73 -19.75
N GLN A 23 -7.70 -8.52 -19.89
CA GLN A 23 -7.28 -7.97 -21.15
C GLN A 23 -5.77 -7.73 -21.27
N GLN A 24 -5.09 -7.47 -20.18
CA GLN A 24 -3.66 -7.11 -20.17
C GLN A 24 -3.03 -7.34 -18.79
N PRO A 25 -1.68 -7.40 -18.71
CA PRO A 25 -1.00 -7.35 -17.41
C PRO A 25 -1.45 -6.12 -16.61
N PHE A 26 -1.88 -6.35 -15.37
CA PHE A 26 -2.53 -5.33 -14.56
C PHE A 26 -1.95 -5.31 -13.15
N GLY A 27 -1.94 -4.14 -12.52
CA GLY A 27 -1.56 -3.94 -11.13
C GLY A 27 -2.32 -2.75 -10.54
N VAL A 28 -2.37 -2.69 -9.22
CA VAL A 28 -3.05 -1.64 -8.46
C VAL A 28 -2.03 -0.82 -7.67
N MET A 29 -2.21 0.49 -7.65
CA MET A 29 -1.47 1.39 -6.76
C MET A 29 -2.44 1.96 -5.73
N ILE A 30 -2.15 1.72 -4.46
CA ILE A 30 -2.88 2.33 -3.33
C ILE A 30 -2.30 3.72 -3.09
N ALA A 31 -2.99 4.76 -3.57
CA ALA A 31 -2.56 6.14 -3.43
C ALA A 31 -3.09 6.77 -2.14
N ARG A 32 -2.42 6.45 -1.04
CA ARG A 32 -2.90 6.69 0.33
C ARG A 32 -3.12 8.16 0.68
N GLY A 33 -2.30 9.07 0.16
CA GLY A 33 -2.44 10.50 0.42
C GLY A 33 -3.80 11.05 -0.03
N ASP A 34 -4.10 10.90 -1.31
CA ASP A 34 -5.39 11.35 -1.88
C ASP A 34 -6.56 10.53 -1.34
N MET A 35 -6.35 9.22 -1.15
CA MET A 35 -7.36 8.34 -0.56
C MET A 35 -7.77 8.78 0.84
N ALA A 36 -6.83 9.19 1.71
CA ALA A 36 -7.13 9.67 3.06
C ALA A 36 -8.01 10.92 3.05
N VAL A 37 -7.80 11.82 2.09
CA VAL A 37 -8.65 13.00 1.91
C VAL A 37 -10.05 12.61 1.47
N GLU A 38 -10.17 11.65 0.56
CA GLU A 38 -11.45 11.19 0.01
C GLU A 38 -12.32 10.42 1.02
N VAL A 39 -11.73 9.48 1.76
CA VAL A 39 -12.47 8.55 2.62
C VAL A 39 -12.43 8.91 4.10
N GLY A 40 -11.51 9.79 4.49
CA GLY A 40 -11.20 10.13 5.88
C GLY A 40 -10.10 9.26 6.47
N TYR A 41 -9.28 9.85 7.34
CA TYR A 41 -8.11 9.18 7.93
C TYR A 41 -8.50 7.95 8.76
N GLU A 42 -9.65 8.00 9.44
CA GLU A 42 -10.13 6.89 10.28
C GLU A 42 -10.41 5.63 9.48
N ARG A 43 -10.89 5.78 8.25
CA ARG A 43 -11.23 4.66 7.38
C ARG A 43 -10.09 4.19 6.47
N MET A 44 -9.06 5.02 6.32
CA MET A 44 -7.96 4.72 5.41
C MET A 44 -7.31 3.37 5.69
N ALA A 45 -7.06 3.06 6.97
CA ALA A 45 -6.38 1.82 7.36
C ALA A 45 -7.19 0.56 6.99
N GLU A 46 -8.51 0.57 7.25
CA GLU A 46 -9.37 -0.57 6.88
C GLU A 46 -9.48 -0.75 5.36
N ILE A 47 -9.63 0.36 4.63
CA ILE A 47 -9.78 0.34 3.18
C ILE A 47 -8.52 -0.18 2.50
N GLN A 48 -7.33 0.25 2.91
CA GLN A 48 -6.09 -0.27 2.35
C GLN A 48 -5.93 -1.79 2.61
N GLU A 49 -6.35 -2.28 3.78
CA GLU A 49 -6.38 -3.71 4.08
C GLU A 49 -7.33 -4.46 3.13
N GLU A 50 -8.54 -3.97 2.96
CA GLU A 50 -9.53 -4.59 2.07
C GLU A 50 -9.07 -4.60 0.61
N MET A 51 -8.39 -3.54 0.16
CA MET A 51 -7.79 -3.49 -1.18
C MET A 51 -6.68 -4.53 -1.33
N LEU A 52 -5.81 -4.70 -0.33
CA LEU A 52 -4.78 -5.75 -0.33
C LEU A 52 -5.41 -7.14 -0.44
N TRP A 53 -6.46 -7.42 0.33
CA TRP A 53 -7.15 -8.72 0.27
C TRP A 53 -7.80 -9.00 -1.09
N LEU A 54 -8.44 -8.00 -1.69
CA LEU A 54 -9.02 -8.14 -3.04
C LEU A 54 -7.96 -8.41 -4.09
N CYS A 55 -6.86 -7.68 -4.06
CA CYS A 55 -5.75 -7.85 -4.99
C CYS A 55 -5.06 -9.21 -4.80
N GLU A 56 -4.84 -9.64 -3.56
CA GLU A 56 -4.29 -10.96 -3.24
C GLU A 56 -5.18 -12.08 -3.77
N ALA A 57 -6.49 -12.01 -3.51
CA ALA A 57 -7.46 -13.00 -4.01
C ALA A 57 -7.51 -13.07 -5.55
N ALA A 58 -7.24 -11.95 -6.21
CA ALA A 58 -7.21 -11.85 -7.67
C ALA A 58 -5.82 -12.08 -8.28
N HIS A 59 -4.79 -12.33 -7.47
CA HIS A 59 -3.38 -12.41 -7.90
C HIS A 59 -2.89 -11.16 -8.63
N ILE A 60 -3.33 -9.99 -8.18
CA ILE A 60 -2.97 -8.69 -8.74
C ILE A 60 -1.88 -8.04 -7.88
N PRO A 61 -0.72 -7.69 -8.46
CA PRO A 61 0.33 -7.01 -7.72
C PRO A 61 -0.09 -5.61 -7.28
N VAL A 62 0.31 -5.25 -6.06
CA VAL A 62 0.00 -3.97 -5.44
C VAL A 62 1.26 -3.14 -5.25
N ILE A 63 1.14 -1.84 -5.53
CA ILE A 63 2.13 -0.82 -5.19
C ILE A 63 1.63 -0.05 -3.97
N TRP A 64 2.36 -0.13 -2.88
CA TRP A 64 2.14 0.69 -1.69
C TRP A 64 2.74 2.07 -1.93
N ALA A 65 1.91 3.10 -2.03
CA ALA A 65 2.34 4.38 -2.54
C ALA A 65 1.95 5.55 -1.63
N THR A 66 2.62 6.65 -1.90
CA THR A 66 2.55 7.97 -1.29
C THR A 66 3.05 8.05 0.16
N GLN A 67 3.93 8.99 0.40
CA GLN A 67 4.43 9.39 1.72
C GLN A 67 5.09 8.28 2.54
N VAL A 68 5.64 7.25 1.90
CA VAL A 68 6.42 6.23 2.58
C VAL A 68 7.80 6.82 2.90
N LEU A 69 8.18 6.84 4.18
CA LEU A 69 9.44 7.43 4.66
C LEU A 69 9.62 8.89 4.18
N GLU A 70 8.56 9.66 4.06
CA GLU A 70 8.58 11.02 3.48
C GLU A 70 9.51 11.96 4.23
N GLN A 71 9.42 11.99 5.57
CA GLN A 71 10.28 12.82 6.39
C GLN A 71 11.73 12.36 6.29
N PHE A 72 11.97 11.04 6.29
CA PHE A 72 13.32 10.53 6.13
C PHE A 72 13.89 10.86 4.75
N VAL A 73 13.13 10.70 3.68
CA VAL A 73 13.56 11.02 2.31
C VAL A 73 13.92 12.50 2.15
N THR A 74 13.18 13.39 2.82
CA THR A 74 13.37 14.85 2.71
C THR A 74 14.39 15.42 3.69
N GLU A 75 14.40 14.94 4.93
CA GLU A 75 15.17 15.53 6.05
C GLU A 75 16.27 14.60 6.59
N GLY A 76 16.28 13.33 6.24
CA GLY A 76 17.21 12.34 6.78
C GLY A 76 16.91 11.90 8.21
N ILE A 77 15.74 12.26 8.75
CA ILE A 77 15.36 12.00 10.15
C ILE A 77 14.21 10.97 10.17
N PRO A 78 14.46 9.74 10.63
CA PRO A 78 13.42 8.71 10.70
C PRO A 78 12.47 8.97 11.85
N SER A 79 11.17 8.72 11.65
CA SER A 79 10.17 8.73 12.70
C SER A 79 9.61 7.33 12.97
N ARG A 80 9.11 7.10 14.20
CA ARG A 80 8.50 5.80 14.55
C ARG A 80 7.24 5.50 13.72
N ALA A 81 6.47 6.52 13.40
CA ALA A 81 5.26 6.38 12.58
C ALA A 81 5.60 5.89 11.17
N GLU A 82 6.63 6.48 10.54
CA GLU A 82 7.09 6.06 9.22
C GLU A 82 7.68 4.65 9.22
N MET A 83 8.38 4.25 10.31
CA MET A 83 8.87 2.86 10.42
C MET A 83 7.71 1.86 10.50
N THR A 84 6.65 2.19 11.21
CA THR A 84 5.46 1.34 11.30
C THR A 84 4.73 1.27 9.97
N ASP A 85 4.60 2.39 9.27
CA ASP A 85 4.00 2.43 7.93
C ASP A 85 4.83 1.65 6.90
N ALA A 86 6.15 1.82 6.92
CA ALA A 86 7.06 1.04 6.08
C ALA A 86 6.94 -0.46 6.36
N ALA A 87 6.82 -0.86 7.62
CA ALA A 87 6.62 -2.27 7.99
C ALA A 87 5.30 -2.83 7.44
N MET A 88 4.23 -2.03 7.39
CA MET A 88 2.95 -2.43 6.80
C MET A 88 3.04 -2.64 5.29
N SER A 89 3.93 -1.90 4.62
CA SER A 89 4.11 -1.99 3.17
C SER A 89 4.68 -3.33 2.68
N GLU A 90 5.20 -4.17 3.58
CA GLU A 90 5.70 -5.51 3.27
C GLU A 90 4.62 -6.42 2.66
N ARG A 91 3.36 -6.10 2.86
CA ARG A 91 2.21 -6.83 2.31
C ARG A 91 1.92 -6.52 0.84
N ALA A 92 2.62 -5.57 0.25
CA ALA A 92 2.53 -5.23 -1.15
C ALA A 92 3.78 -5.72 -1.91
N GLU A 93 3.64 -5.98 -3.20
CA GLU A 93 4.74 -6.45 -4.04
C GLU A 93 5.74 -5.35 -4.39
N CYS A 94 5.36 -4.08 -4.21
CA CYS A 94 6.22 -2.93 -4.50
C CYS A 94 5.90 -1.77 -3.56
N VAL A 95 6.93 -1.03 -3.18
CA VAL A 95 6.80 0.20 -2.39
C VAL A 95 7.34 1.38 -3.19
N MET A 96 6.56 2.45 -3.29
CA MET A 96 6.99 3.67 -3.96
C MET A 96 7.52 4.67 -2.94
N LEU A 97 8.78 5.06 -3.09
CA LEU A 97 9.38 6.19 -2.39
C LEU A 97 9.29 7.45 -3.25
N ASN A 98 9.12 8.60 -2.61
CA ASN A 98 9.22 9.89 -3.28
C ASN A 98 10.69 10.26 -3.54
N LYS A 99 10.91 11.23 -4.42
CA LYS A 99 12.23 11.79 -4.66
C LYS A 99 12.65 12.70 -3.49
N GLY A 100 13.91 12.66 -3.15
CA GLY A 100 14.51 13.52 -2.12
C GLY A 100 15.99 13.28 -1.96
N PRO A 101 16.70 14.14 -1.21
CA PRO A 101 18.15 14.06 -1.05
C PRO A 101 18.62 12.75 -0.38
N PHE A 102 17.77 12.13 0.45
CA PHE A 102 18.08 10.91 1.20
C PHE A 102 17.40 9.66 0.64
N VAL A 103 16.99 9.66 -0.64
CA VAL A 103 16.27 8.53 -1.23
C VAL A 103 17.10 7.25 -1.28
N ALA A 104 18.41 7.32 -1.49
CA ALA A 104 19.29 6.15 -1.52
C ALA A 104 19.38 5.47 -0.14
N GLU A 105 19.51 6.27 0.89
CA GLU A 105 19.49 5.82 2.30
C GLU A 105 18.12 5.27 2.68
N ALA A 106 17.04 5.90 2.17
CA ALA A 106 15.67 5.44 2.40
C ALA A 106 15.42 4.06 1.77
N VAL A 107 15.96 3.78 0.59
CA VAL A 107 15.91 2.44 -0.02
C VAL A 107 16.59 1.41 0.89
N THR A 108 17.77 1.72 1.38
CA THR A 108 18.52 0.83 2.30
C THR A 108 17.75 0.60 3.62
N LEU A 109 17.19 1.67 4.18
CA LEU A 109 16.40 1.60 5.41
C LEU A 109 15.14 0.76 5.20
N LEU A 110 14.43 0.98 4.11
CA LEU A 110 13.23 0.24 3.73
C LEU A 110 13.53 -1.24 3.55
N ASP A 111 14.58 -1.59 2.81
CA ASP A 111 15.02 -2.98 2.61
C ASP A 111 15.27 -3.69 3.93
N ASN A 112 15.96 -3.02 4.87
CA ASN A 112 16.20 -3.56 6.21
C ASN A 112 14.91 -3.79 7.00
N VAL A 113 13.93 -2.88 6.91
CA VAL A 113 12.63 -3.03 7.57
C VAL A 113 11.85 -4.20 6.97
N LEU A 114 11.75 -4.25 5.64
CA LEU A 114 11.00 -5.30 4.93
C LEU A 114 11.61 -6.69 5.19
N THR A 115 12.93 -6.82 5.10
CA THR A 115 13.63 -8.07 5.40
C THR A 115 13.33 -8.59 6.80
N ARG A 116 13.27 -7.69 7.79
CA ARG A 116 12.92 -8.07 9.18
C ARG A 116 11.46 -8.47 9.33
N MET A 117 10.56 -7.87 8.53
CA MET A 117 9.12 -8.12 8.60
C MET A 117 8.69 -9.42 7.92
N GLN A 118 9.45 -9.94 6.94
CA GLN A 118 9.12 -11.17 6.20
C GLN A 118 8.75 -12.35 7.12
N GLY A 119 9.52 -12.57 8.20
CA GLY A 119 9.26 -13.64 9.15
C GLY A 119 7.99 -13.42 10.01
N HIS A 120 7.45 -12.21 10.03
CA HIS A 120 6.27 -11.87 10.82
C HIS A 120 4.97 -12.01 10.03
N GLN A 121 4.99 -11.76 8.73
CA GLN A 121 3.80 -11.87 7.87
C GLN A 121 3.30 -13.31 7.76
N SER A 122 4.20 -14.28 7.66
CA SER A 122 3.84 -15.70 7.61
C SER A 122 3.19 -16.22 8.91
N LYS A 123 3.38 -15.52 10.05
CA LYS A 123 2.84 -15.92 11.36
C LYS A 123 1.52 -15.23 11.72
N LYS A 124 1.16 -14.17 11.05
CA LYS A 124 -0.05 -13.39 11.31
C LYS A 124 -0.90 -13.33 10.05
N THR A 125 -1.47 -14.45 9.65
CA THR A 125 -2.51 -14.43 8.63
C THR A 125 -3.67 -13.62 9.18
N PRO A 126 -4.04 -12.47 8.57
CA PRO A 126 -5.16 -11.68 9.04
C PRO A 126 -6.45 -12.50 8.94
N GLN A 127 -7.31 -12.38 9.94
CA GLN A 127 -8.66 -12.94 9.83
C GLN A 127 -9.44 -12.08 8.83
N LEU A 128 -9.82 -12.69 7.73
CA LEU A 128 -10.66 -12.04 6.74
C LEU A 128 -12.07 -11.85 7.32
N ARG A 129 -12.54 -10.63 7.32
CA ARG A 129 -13.91 -10.27 7.67
C ARG A 129 -14.70 -9.89 6.43
N ALA A 130 -16.00 -9.70 6.57
CA ALA A 130 -16.79 -9.12 5.49
C ALA A 130 -16.26 -7.73 5.11
N LEU A 131 -16.15 -7.48 3.83
CA LEU A 131 -15.73 -6.18 3.31
C LEU A 131 -16.82 -5.14 3.56
N HIS A 132 -16.43 -3.95 3.98
CA HIS A 132 -17.35 -2.85 4.28
C HIS A 132 -17.30 -1.71 3.27
N SER A 133 -16.37 -1.76 2.34
CA SER A 133 -16.18 -0.73 1.31
C SER A 133 -16.94 -1.03 0.02
N TRP A 134 -17.50 -2.24 -0.10
CA TRP A 134 -18.21 -2.76 -1.27
C TRP A 134 -19.60 -3.30 -0.93
#